data_78bafcfac86c21f8ac34cf0c90c620db
#
_entry.id   78bafcfac86c21f8ac34cf0c90c620db
#
_cell.length_a   1.000
_cell.length_b   1.000
_cell.length_c   1.000
_cell.angle_alpha   90.00
_cell.angle_beta   90.00
_cell.angle_gamma   90.00
#
_symmetry.space_group_name_H-M   'P 1'
#
loop_
_entity.id
_entity.type
_entity.pdbx_description
1 polymer ?
#
loop_
_entity_poly.entity_id
_entity_poly.type
_entity_poly.pdbx_seq_one_letter_code
_entity_poly.pdbx_strand_id
1 'polypeptide(L)'
;MKAQIRWAALAAVMAAPMVASGQNDGRSRVDTIVPLNARGTVDLSLISGTIEVSAWSRDQVKIEASTAQPGTLRFTASRSRVALRVDHEARVGHGRLATGKTIYKVVVPRGARLILATVSGPITAKGVGGETDAESVSGTIEIEDARSLSFESVSGGVRARNVEGRAKGESVSGHVVLENVRGDVEANSVSGPIRLTGITAKLVRAGTVSGPISFSGSVDPAGKYEFESHSGTIRLALPPDAGARLSLETFSGSFQSDFPVTLEGDIGPGSGRSGEARIGRGNARIEAQTFSGSILIIRGQNRE
;
A
#
# COMPACT_ATOMS: atom_id res chain seq x y z
N MET A 1 -54.15 -45.04 20.81
CA MET A 1 -53.41 -43.75 20.88
C MET A 1 -52.40 -43.72 19.72
N LYS A 2 -52.67 -42.92 18.66
CA LYS A 2 -51.85 -42.86 17.45
C LYS A 2 -50.92 -41.64 17.56
N ALA A 3 -49.60 -41.86 17.59
CA ALA A 3 -48.60 -40.82 17.55
C ALA A 3 -48.33 -40.46 16.08
N GLN A 4 -48.58 -39.19 15.72
CA GLN A 4 -48.27 -38.63 14.43
C GLN A 4 -46.86 -38.08 14.42
N ILE A 5 -45.96 -38.60 13.61
CA ILE A 5 -44.61 -38.10 13.38
C ILE A 5 -44.73 -37.07 12.23
N ARG A 6 -44.45 -35.79 12.58
CA ARG A 6 -44.37 -34.69 11.61
C ARG A 6 -42.98 -34.68 10.97
N TRP A 7 -42.89 -34.95 9.71
CA TRP A 7 -41.70 -34.75 8.88
C TRP A 7 -41.54 -33.25 8.55
N ALA A 8 -40.51 -32.63 9.10
CA ALA A 8 -40.10 -31.29 8.68
C ALA A 8 -39.27 -31.44 7.41
N ALA A 9 -39.79 -30.95 6.30
CA ALA A 9 -39.09 -30.90 5.03
C ALA A 9 -38.03 -29.80 5.08
N LEU A 10 -36.76 -30.21 5.05
CA LEU A 10 -35.60 -29.31 4.93
C LEU A 10 -35.51 -28.91 3.44
N ALA A 11 -35.98 -27.72 3.11
CA ALA A 11 -35.80 -27.15 1.76
C ALA A 11 -34.33 -26.72 1.61
N ALA A 12 -33.53 -27.53 0.95
CA ALA A 12 -32.20 -27.15 0.47
C ALA A 12 -32.37 -26.14 -0.66
N VAL A 13 -32.13 -24.86 -0.36
CA VAL A 13 -31.99 -23.82 -1.40
C VAL A 13 -30.67 -24.06 -2.11
N MET A 14 -30.72 -24.73 -3.25
CA MET A 14 -29.61 -24.75 -4.20
C MET A 14 -29.50 -23.35 -4.83
N ALA A 15 -28.53 -22.58 -4.39
CA ALA A 15 -28.15 -21.36 -5.07
C ALA A 15 -27.42 -21.72 -6.37
N ALA A 16 -28.14 -21.70 -7.48
CA ALA A 16 -27.55 -21.75 -8.82
C ALA A 16 -26.66 -20.51 -9.04
N PRO A 17 -25.54 -20.62 -9.78
CA PRO A 17 -24.74 -19.44 -10.11
C PRO A 17 -25.58 -18.54 -11.01
N MET A 18 -26.06 -17.42 -10.47
CA MET A 18 -26.68 -16.38 -11.28
C MET A 18 -25.58 -15.72 -12.13
N VAL A 19 -25.56 -16.04 -13.40
CA VAL A 19 -24.92 -15.21 -14.42
C VAL A 19 -25.87 -14.02 -14.63
N ALA A 20 -25.57 -12.90 -14.00
CA ALA A 20 -26.33 -11.69 -14.21
C ALA A 20 -25.98 -11.10 -15.57
N SER A 21 -26.79 -11.41 -16.59
CA SER A 21 -26.79 -10.71 -17.87
C SER A 21 -27.51 -9.36 -17.69
N GLY A 22 -26.75 -8.28 -17.59
CA GLY A 22 -27.30 -6.94 -17.48
C GLY A 22 -27.95 -6.48 -18.79
N GLN A 23 -29.14 -5.89 -18.69
CA GLN A 23 -29.82 -5.22 -19.79
C GLN A 23 -29.09 -3.94 -20.20
N ASN A 24 -28.98 -3.72 -21.50
CA ASN A 24 -28.10 -2.76 -22.18
C ASN A 24 -28.80 -1.38 -22.29
N ASP A 25 -28.86 -0.61 -21.19
CA ASP A 25 -29.31 0.80 -21.20
C ASP A 25 -28.15 1.80 -21.22
N GLY A 26 -26.98 1.44 -21.77
CA GLY A 26 -25.78 2.30 -21.71
C GLY A 26 -25.16 2.41 -20.31
N ARG A 27 -25.71 1.72 -19.31
CA ARG A 27 -25.20 1.59 -17.95
C ARG A 27 -25.24 0.12 -17.55
N SER A 28 -24.06 -0.45 -17.29
CA SER A 28 -23.96 -1.77 -16.67
C SER A 28 -23.93 -1.60 -15.16
N ARG A 29 -24.73 -2.36 -14.44
CA ARG A 29 -24.77 -2.36 -12.97
C ARG A 29 -24.71 -3.81 -12.47
N VAL A 30 -23.90 -4.03 -11.43
CA VAL A 30 -23.85 -5.27 -10.66
C VAL A 30 -24.17 -4.93 -9.21
N ASP A 31 -25.16 -5.58 -8.62
CA ASP A 31 -25.53 -5.48 -7.22
C ASP A 31 -25.83 -6.89 -6.71
N THR A 32 -24.88 -7.45 -5.96
CA THR A 32 -24.97 -8.86 -5.57
C THR A 32 -24.17 -9.17 -4.31
N ILE A 33 -24.55 -10.26 -3.65
CA ILE A 33 -23.78 -10.85 -2.54
C ILE A 33 -23.46 -12.28 -2.93
N VAL A 34 -22.18 -12.64 -2.88
CA VAL A 34 -21.69 -13.96 -3.22
C VAL A 34 -20.84 -14.56 -2.09
N PRO A 35 -20.87 -15.89 -1.89
CA PRO A 35 -20.02 -16.52 -0.91
C PRO A 35 -18.56 -16.44 -1.33
N LEU A 36 -17.68 -16.11 -0.37
CA LEU A 36 -16.23 -16.13 -0.53
C LEU A 36 -15.61 -16.63 0.79
N ASN A 37 -14.67 -17.54 0.69
CA ASN A 37 -13.92 -18.00 1.87
C ASN A 37 -13.22 -16.83 2.57
N ALA A 38 -13.04 -16.93 3.90
CA ALA A 38 -12.42 -15.88 4.72
C ALA A 38 -11.06 -15.38 4.18
N ARG A 39 -10.30 -16.22 3.46
CA ARG A 39 -9.02 -15.90 2.81
C ARG A 39 -9.10 -15.97 1.29
N GLY A 40 -10.28 -15.86 0.72
CA GLY A 40 -10.47 -15.84 -0.73
C GLY A 40 -9.91 -14.57 -1.37
N THR A 41 -9.71 -14.61 -2.67
CA THR A 41 -9.12 -13.50 -3.44
C THR A 41 -10.23 -12.65 -4.06
N VAL A 42 -10.11 -11.33 -3.95
CA VAL A 42 -10.96 -10.36 -4.65
C VAL A 42 -10.08 -9.56 -5.61
N ASP A 43 -10.38 -9.66 -6.90
CA ASP A 43 -9.63 -9.06 -8.00
C ASP A 43 -10.51 -8.01 -8.68
N LEU A 44 -10.16 -6.74 -8.52
CA LEU A 44 -10.92 -5.60 -9.04
C LEU A 44 -10.05 -4.78 -9.99
N SER A 45 -10.48 -4.64 -11.23
CA SER A 45 -9.76 -3.82 -12.19
C SER A 45 -10.70 -2.93 -12.98
N LEU A 46 -10.25 -1.68 -13.22
CA LEU A 46 -10.95 -0.70 -14.04
C LEU A 46 -9.97 0.23 -14.76
N ILE A 47 -10.42 0.89 -15.82
CA ILE A 47 -9.61 1.89 -16.52
C ILE A 47 -9.79 3.27 -15.90
N SER A 48 -11.04 3.69 -15.67
CA SER A 48 -11.32 5.02 -15.12
C SER A 48 -12.49 4.96 -14.14
N GLY A 49 -12.28 5.47 -12.94
CA GLY A 49 -13.31 5.46 -11.91
C GLY A 49 -12.75 5.30 -10.50
N THR A 50 -13.53 4.75 -9.61
CA THR A 50 -13.20 4.63 -8.18
C THR A 50 -13.34 3.18 -7.71
N ILE A 51 -12.36 2.69 -6.97
CA ILE A 51 -12.44 1.42 -6.25
C ILE A 51 -12.47 1.72 -4.75
N GLU A 52 -13.58 1.39 -4.11
CA GLU A 52 -13.77 1.48 -2.66
C GLU A 52 -13.97 0.06 -2.09
N VAL A 53 -13.07 -0.36 -1.22
CA VAL A 53 -13.15 -1.66 -0.55
C VAL A 53 -13.24 -1.45 0.96
N SER A 54 -14.17 -2.12 1.59
CA SER A 54 -14.28 -2.19 3.04
C SER A 54 -14.42 -3.65 3.50
N ALA A 55 -14.22 -3.90 4.78
CA ALA A 55 -14.28 -5.26 5.30
C ALA A 55 -15.42 -5.48 6.29
N TRP A 56 -15.90 -6.74 6.34
CA TRP A 56 -16.82 -7.22 7.35
C TRP A 56 -16.42 -8.60 7.90
N SER A 57 -17.16 -9.09 8.87
CA SER A 57 -16.89 -10.40 9.50
C SER A 57 -17.62 -11.59 8.85
N ARG A 58 -18.12 -11.44 7.62
CA ARG A 58 -18.89 -12.50 6.94
C ARG A 58 -18.05 -13.14 5.84
N ASP A 59 -18.23 -14.44 5.60
CA ASP A 59 -17.60 -15.19 4.49
C ASP A 59 -18.36 -14.99 3.17
N GLN A 60 -18.56 -13.73 2.82
CA GLN A 60 -19.29 -13.27 1.64
C GLN A 60 -18.65 -11.98 1.13
N VAL A 61 -18.84 -11.71 -0.16
CA VAL A 61 -18.51 -10.42 -0.77
C VAL A 61 -19.80 -9.77 -1.23
N LYS A 62 -20.01 -8.51 -0.80
CA LYS A 62 -21.05 -7.66 -1.37
C LYS A 62 -20.41 -6.76 -2.41
N ILE A 63 -21.02 -6.70 -3.59
CA ILE A 63 -20.53 -5.91 -4.72
C ILE A 63 -21.64 -4.99 -5.17
N GLU A 64 -21.37 -3.69 -5.15
CA GLU A 64 -22.16 -2.64 -5.78
C GLU A 64 -21.26 -1.98 -6.83
N ALA A 65 -21.50 -2.27 -8.09
CA ALA A 65 -20.70 -1.75 -9.18
C ALA A 65 -21.59 -1.15 -10.27
N SER A 66 -21.16 -0.02 -10.80
CA SER A 66 -21.81 0.63 -11.92
C SER A 66 -20.78 1.25 -12.86
N THR A 67 -21.05 1.16 -14.17
CA THR A 67 -20.25 1.85 -15.17
C THR A 67 -21.16 2.69 -16.08
N ALA A 68 -20.74 3.91 -16.35
CA ALA A 68 -21.33 4.79 -17.36
C ALA A 68 -20.51 4.81 -18.66
N GLN A 69 -19.46 4.00 -18.74
CA GLN A 69 -18.63 3.84 -19.93
C GLN A 69 -19.28 2.84 -20.88
N PRO A 70 -19.06 2.95 -22.21
CA PRO A 70 -19.40 1.88 -23.15
C PRO A 70 -18.59 0.63 -22.78
N GLY A 71 -19.27 -0.43 -22.41
CA GLY A 71 -18.65 -1.66 -21.97
C GLY A 71 -19.57 -2.41 -20.99
N THR A 72 -19.27 -3.67 -20.78
CA THR A 72 -20.00 -4.52 -19.85
C THR A 72 -19.13 -4.84 -18.63
N LEU A 73 -19.74 -4.80 -17.44
CA LEU A 73 -19.10 -5.33 -16.26
C LEU A 73 -19.05 -6.86 -16.36
N ARG A 74 -17.84 -7.39 -16.49
CA ARG A 74 -17.62 -8.84 -16.42
C ARG A 74 -17.38 -9.24 -14.98
N PHE A 75 -18.30 -10.00 -14.46
CA PHE A 75 -18.27 -10.51 -13.09
C PHE A 75 -18.12 -12.03 -13.10
N THR A 76 -17.18 -12.53 -12.32
CA THR A 76 -17.00 -13.96 -12.07
C THR A 76 -16.85 -14.21 -10.58
N ALA A 77 -17.50 -15.24 -10.08
CA ALA A 77 -17.47 -15.58 -8.66
C ALA A 77 -17.31 -17.07 -8.44
N SER A 78 -16.47 -17.42 -7.49
CA SER A 78 -16.34 -18.74 -6.89
C SER A 78 -16.12 -18.56 -5.37
N ARG A 79 -16.11 -19.66 -4.62
CA ARG A 79 -15.82 -19.61 -3.17
C ARG A 79 -14.38 -19.19 -2.84
N SER A 80 -13.45 -19.29 -3.79
CA SER A 80 -12.04 -18.94 -3.61
C SER A 80 -11.63 -17.63 -4.25
N ARG A 81 -12.36 -17.18 -5.29
CA ARG A 81 -12.03 -15.96 -6.04
C ARG A 81 -13.27 -15.27 -6.56
N VAL A 82 -13.29 -13.97 -6.40
CA VAL A 82 -14.25 -13.05 -7.04
C VAL A 82 -13.45 -12.08 -7.91
N ALA A 83 -13.85 -11.91 -9.17
CA ALA A 83 -13.23 -10.94 -10.06
C ALA A 83 -14.28 -10.07 -10.74
N LEU A 84 -13.96 -8.77 -10.82
CA LEU A 84 -14.80 -7.74 -11.46
C LEU A 84 -13.94 -6.85 -12.35
N ARG A 85 -14.28 -6.79 -13.64
CA ARG A 85 -13.57 -6.02 -14.66
C ARG A 85 -14.55 -5.30 -15.56
N VAL A 86 -14.12 -4.19 -16.15
CA VAL A 86 -14.83 -3.59 -17.29
C VAL A 86 -14.30 -4.21 -18.56
N ASP A 87 -15.15 -4.88 -19.33
CA ASP A 87 -14.83 -5.40 -20.66
C ASP A 87 -15.16 -4.31 -21.68
N HIS A 88 -14.16 -3.80 -22.33
CA HIS A 88 -14.31 -2.87 -23.44
C HIS A 88 -14.42 -3.68 -24.72
N GLU A 89 -15.64 -3.96 -25.18
CA GLU A 89 -15.82 -4.41 -26.55
C GLU A 89 -15.25 -3.34 -27.47
N ALA A 90 -14.23 -3.71 -28.22
CA ALA A 90 -13.63 -2.87 -29.25
C ALA A 90 -14.67 -2.62 -30.37
N ARG A 91 -15.61 -1.73 -30.17
CA ARG A 91 -16.37 -1.15 -31.26
C ARG A 91 -15.43 -0.19 -31.98
N VAL A 92 -14.84 -0.69 -33.07
CA VAL A 92 -14.21 0.11 -34.10
C VAL A 92 -15.30 0.99 -34.76
N GLY A 93 -15.55 2.13 -34.15
CA GLY A 93 -16.45 3.15 -34.66
C GLY A 93 -15.98 4.50 -34.14
N HIS A 94 -15.89 5.49 -35.03
CA HIS A 94 -15.47 6.87 -34.77
C HIS A 94 -16.44 7.62 -33.82
N GLY A 95 -16.65 7.09 -32.62
CA GLY A 95 -17.47 7.68 -31.57
C GLY A 95 -16.58 8.22 -30.45
N ARG A 96 -16.87 9.45 -29.99
CA ARG A 96 -16.29 10.07 -28.79
C ARG A 96 -16.19 9.02 -27.67
N LEU A 97 -15.00 8.85 -27.12
CA LEU A 97 -14.79 8.12 -25.87
C LEU A 97 -15.76 8.68 -24.83
N ALA A 98 -16.76 7.92 -24.47
CA ALA A 98 -17.72 8.36 -23.47
C ALA A 98 -16.99 8.42 -22.14
N THR A 99 -16.86 9.62 -21.57
CA THR A 99 -16.21 9.92 -20.29
C THR A 99 -17.14 9.55 -19.12
N GLY A 100 -17.54 8.30 -19.02
CA GLY A 100 -18.31 7.81 -17.89
C GLY A 100 -17.39 7.30 -16.77
N LYS A 101 -17.74 7.56 -15.52
CA LYS A 101 -17.02 7.00 -14.36
C LYS A 101 -17.55 5.61 -14.02
N THR A 102 -16.63 4.70 -13.74
CA THR A 102 -16.95 3.40 -13.13
C THR A 102 -16.78 3.52 -11.62
N ILE A 103 -17.71 2.99 -10.86
CA ILE A 103 -17.65 2.99 -9.40
C ILE A 103 -17.80 1.55 -8.91
N TYR A 104 -16.82 1.09 -8.14
CA TYR A 104 -16.88 -0.17 -7.41
C TYR A 104 -16.93 0.11 -5.91
N LYS A 105 -17.98 -0.34 -5.25
CA LYS A 105 -18.11 -0.41 -3.79
C LYS A 105 -18.21 -1.86 -3.39
N VAL A 106 -17.17 -2.37 -2.75
CA VAL A 106 -17.05 -3.80 -2.45
C VAL A 106 -16.81 -3.99 -0.97
N VAL A 107 -17.60 -4.88 -0.35
CA VAL A 107 -17.39 -5.27 1.05
C VAL A 107 -16.93 -6.71 1.08
N VAL A 108 -15.78 -6.97 1.69
CA VAL A 108 -15.07 -8.25 1.63
C VAL A 108 -14.89 -8.86 3.02
N PRO A 109 -14.63 -10.17 3.15
CA PRO A 109 -14.16 -10.76 4.40
C PRO A 109 -12.87 -10.08 4.88
N ARG A 110 -12.70 -9.87 6.19
CA ARG A 110 -11.50 -9.22 6.75
C ARG A 110 -10.18 -9.89 6.35
N GLY A 111 -10.15 -11.20 6.17
CA GLY A 111 -8.97 -11.96 5.79
C GLY A 111 -8.75 -12.12 4.29
N ALA A 112 -9.57 -11.50 3.46
CA ALA A 112 -9.49 -11.62 2.00
C ALA A 112 -8.18 -11.05 1.46
N ARG A 113 -7.64 -11.68 0.42
CA ARG A 113 -6.57 -11.12 -0.39
C ARG A 113 -7.17 -10.18 -1.43
N LEU A 114 -6.62 -8.99 -1.55
CA LEU A 114 -7.03 -8.01 -2.55
C LEU A 114 -6.00 -7.88 -3.67
N ILE A 115 -6.48 -7.82 -4.91
CA ILE A 115 -5.73 -7.43 -6.10
C ILE A 115 -6.52 -6.29 -6.73
N LEU A 116 -5.97 -5.08 -6.66
CA LEU A 116 -6.66 -3.85 -7.07
C LEU A 116 -5.86 -3.16 -8.16
N ALA A 117 -6.47 -2.88 -9.31
CA ALA A 117 -5.79 -2.21 -10.40
C ALA A 117 -6.65 -1.12 -11.03
N THR A 118 -6.05 0.06 -11.28
CA THR A 118 -6.70 1.14 -12.02
C THR A 118 -5.72 1.86 -12.93
N VAL A 119 -6.19 2.34 -14.06
CA VAL A 119 -5.39 3.27 -14.87
C VAL A 119 -5.59 4.71 -14.37
N SER A 120 -6.83 5.10 -14.08
CA SER A 120 -7.13 6.47 -13.64
C SER A 120 -8.22 6.47 -12.57
N GLY A 121 -7.89 6.99 -11.42
CA GLY A 121 -8.81 7.17 -10.32
C GLY A 121 -8.33 6.56 -9.00
N PRO A 122 -8.97 6.91 -7.89
CA PRO A 122 -8.54 6.49 -6.57
C PRO A 122 -8.89 5.04 -6.26
N ILE A 123 -7.99 4.40 -5.54
CA ILE A 123 -8.19 3.12 -4.84
C ILE A 123 -8.19 3.39 -3.35
N THR A 124 -9.24 2.99 -2.66
CA THR A 124 -9.33 3.04 -1.20
C THR A 124 -9.71 1.67 -0.65
N ALA A 125 -8.94 1.13 0.29
CA ALA A 125 -9.28 -0.11 0.98
C ALA A 125 -9.09 0.06 2.49
N LYS A 126 -10.11 -0.35 3.28
CA LYS A 126 -10.13 -0.16 4.74
C LYS A 126 -10.55 -1.42 5.48
N GLY A 127 -9.84 -1.72 6.55
CA GLY A 127 -10.16 -2.81 7.48
C GLY A 127 -9.93 -4.20 6.90
N VAL A 128 -9.15 -4.34 5.82
CA VAL A 128 -8.87 -5.61 5.17
C VAL A 128 -7.55 -6.16 5.70
N GLY A 129 -7.62 -6.95 6.77
CA GLY A 129 -6.46 -7.57 7.41
C GLY A 129 -5.83 -8.73 6.63
N GLY A 130 -6.05 -8.83 5.32
CA GLY A 130 -5.40 -9.76 4.40
C GLY A 130 -4.19 -9.16 3.70
N GLU A 131 -3.69 -9.87 2.70
CA GLU A 131 -2.66 -9.37 1.78
C GLU A 131 -3.32 -8.47 0.72
N THR A 132 -2.70 -7.33 0.44
CA THR A 132 -3.23 -6.36 -0.53
C THR A 132 -2.15 -6.00 -1.55
N ASP A 133 -2.46 -6.21 -2.83
CA ASP A 133 -1.68 -5.76 -3.97
C ASP A 133 -2.48 -4.68 -4.71
N ALA A 134 -1.94 -3.47 -4.84
CA ALA A 134 -2.66 -2.36 -5.46
C ALA A 134 -1.78 -1.62 -6.48
N GLU A 135 -2.31 -1.43 -7.68
CA GLU A 135 -1.60 -0.79 -8.79
C GLU A 135 -2.41 0.37 -9.37
N SER A 136 -1.75 1.49 -9.67
CA SER A 136 -2.36 2.63 -10.34
C SER A 136 -1.40 3.30 -11.32
N VAL A 137 -1.89 3.72 -12.48
CA VAL A 137 -1.09 4.57 -13.37
C VAL A 137 -1.22 6.04 -12.96
N SER A 138 -2.43 6.51 -12.71
CA SER A 138 -2.70 7.94 -12.46
C SER A 138 -3.79 8.14 -11.41
N GLY A 139 -3.60 7.60 -10.23
CA GLY A 139 -4.56 7.72 -9.15
C GLY A 139 -3.90 7.57 -7.78
N THR A 140 -4.57 8.04 -6.76
CA THR A 140 -4.11 7.84 -5.38
C THR A 140 -4.47 6.44 -4.89
N ILE A 141 -3.59 5.84 -4.11
CA ILE A 141 -3.83 4.58 -3.42
C ILE A 141 -3.82 4.86 -1.91
N GLU A 142 -4.93 4.55 -1.23
CA GLU A 142 -5.05 4.66 0.21
C GLU A 142 -5.47 3.32 0.81
N ILE A 143 -4.60 2.74 1.64
CA ILE A 143 -4.85 1.45 2.29
C ILE A 143 -4.76 1.64 3.81
N GLU A 144 -5.73 1.12 4.51
CA GLU A 144 -5.80 1.17 5.97
C GLU A 144 -6.08 -0.23 6.54
N ASP A 145 -5.32 -0.62 7.58
CA ASP A 145 -5.42 -1.90 8.27
C ASP A 145 -5.13 -3.13 7.41
N ALA A 146 -3.96 -3.17 6.75
CA ALA A 146 -3.51 -4.32 5.99
C ALA A 146 -2.55 -5.22 6.80
N ARG A 147 -2.54 -6.52 6.50
CA ARG A 147 -1.54 -7.44 7.08
C ARG A 147 -0.22 -7.37 6.31
N SER A 148 -0.27 -7.38 5.01
CA SER A 148 0.88 -7.22 4.12
C SER A 148 0.43 -6.42 2.91
N LEU A 149 1.31 -5.58 2.41
CA LEU A 149 0.94 -4.61 1.39
C LEU A 149 2.04 -4.47 0.34
N SER A 150 1.66 -4.56 -0.92
CA SER A 150 2.44 -4.07 -2.04
C SER A 150 1.61 -3.07 -2.84
N PHE A 151 2.19 -1.90 -3.14
CA PHE A 151 1.52 -0.95 -4.02
C PHE A 151 2.49 -0.25 -4.95
N GLU A 152 2.01 -0.03 -6.18
CA GLU A 152 2.78 0.61 -7.23
C GLU A 152 1.95 1.71 -7.90
N SER A 153 2.56 2.89 -8.10
CA SER A 153 1.92 4.00 -8.80
C SER A 153 2.90 4.69 -9.75
N VAL A 154 2.42 5.12 -10.92
CA VAL A 154 3.25 5.92 -11.81
C VAL A 154 3.17 7.42 -11.47
N SER A 155 1.97 7.98 -11.37
CA SER A 155 1.78 9.43 -11.17
C SER A 155 0.94 9.78 -9.95
N GLY A 156 0.58 8.81 -9.13
CA GLY A 156 -0.26 9.03 -7.95
C GLY A 156 0.49 8.92 -6.64
N GLY A 157 -0.01 9.60 -5.63
CA GLY A 157 0.47 9.40 -4.27
C GLY A 157 -0.04 8.10 -3.70
N VAL A 158 0.79 7.44 -2.91
CA VAL A 158 0.43 6.21 -2.21
C VAL A 158 0.55 6.40 -0.71
N ARG A 159 -0.48 5.98 0.01
CA ARG A 159 -0.53 6.08 1.46
C ARG A 159 -1.04 4.78 2.08
N ALA A 160 -0.30 4.28 3.06
CA ALA A 160 -0.76 3.16 3.86
C ALA A 160 -0.63 3.47 5.35
N ARG A 161 -1.60 2.94 6.11
CA ARG A 161 -1.65 3.08 7.57
C ARG A 161 -1.95 1.74 8.22
N ASN A 162 -1.36 1.53 9.41
CA ASN A 162 -1.61 0.36 10.24
C ASN A 162 -1.34 -0.96 9.50
N VAL A 163 -0.10 -1.19 9.06
CA VAL A 163 0.31 -2.43 8.40
C VAL A 163 1.03 -3.32 9.40
N GLU A 164 0.57 -4.57 9.58
CA GLU A 164 1.10 -5.50 10.59
C GLU A 164 2.24 -6.39 10.08
N GLY A 165 2.61 -6.32 8.83
CA GLY A 165 3.68 -7.11 8.21
C GLY A 165 4.46 -6.29 7.21
N ARG A 166 4.91 -6.94 6.13
CA ARG A 166 5.71 -6.26 5.10
C ARG A 166 4.89 -5.20 4.37
N ALA A 167 5.48 -4.02 4.24
CA ALA A 167 4.95 -2.93 3.42
C ALA A 167 5.96 -2.56 2.32
N LYS A 168 5.56 -2.76 1.06
CA LYS A 168 6.31 -2.34 -0.11
C LYS A 168 5.55 -1.25 -0.84
N GLY A 169 6.18 -0.10 -1.06
CA GLY A 169 5.57 1.04 -1.74
C GLY A 169 6.48 1.63 -2.81
N GLU A 170 6.00 1.71 -4.05
CA GLU A 170 6.75 2.26 -5.18
C GLU A 170 5.95 3.33 -5.90
N SER A 171 6.61 4.46 -6.24
CA SER A 171 6.01 5.50 -7.07
C SER A 171 7.04 6.12 -8.00
N VAL A 172 6.64 6.49 -9.21
CA VAL A 172 7.54 7.24 -10.09
C VAL A 172 7.49 8.73 -9.78
N SER A 173 6.32 9.35 -9.75
CA SER A 173 6.18 10.80 -9.56
C SER A 173 5.32 11.21 -8.35
N GLY A 174 4.91 10.27 -7.52
CA GLY A 174 4.06 10.53 -6.36
C GLY A 174 4.81 10.39 -5.03
N HIS A 175 4.17 10.87 -3.99
CA HIS A 175 4.65 10.64 -2.64
C HIS A 175 4.37 9.21 -2.17
N VAL A 176 5.28 8.66 -1.37
CA VAL A 176 5.09 7.39 -0.64
C VAL A 176 5.00 7.70 0.85
N VAL A 177 3.85 7.41 1.46
CA VAL A 177 3.60 7.64 2.88
C VAL A 177 3.19 6.34 3.56
N LEU A 178 4.01 5.87 4.49
CA LEU A 178 3.74 4.71 5.33
C LEU A 178 3.68 5.14 6.79
N GLU A 179 2.54 4.86 7.45
CA GLU A 179 2.29 5.26 8.83
C GLU A 179 1.92 4.02 9.68
N ASN A 180 2.55 3.86 10.84
CA ASN A 180 2.31 2.76 11.79
C ASN A 180 2.50 1.36 11.14
N VAL A 181 3.69 1.10 10.64
CA VAL A 181 4.04 -0.23 10.08
C VAL A 181 4.81 -1.04 11.11
N ARG A 182 4.34 -2.26 11.35
CA ARG A 182 5.01 -3.26 12.21
C ARG A 182 5.49 -4.42 11.35
N GLY A 183 6.68 -4.27 10.77
CA GLY A 183 7.29 -5.24 9.85
C GLY A 183 8.21 -4.58 8.85
N ASP A 184 8.80 -5.35 7.96
CA ASP A 184 9.78 -4.87 7.01
C ASP A 184 9.19 -3.84 6.04
N VAL A 185 9.96 -2.79 5.79
CA VAL A 185 9.55 -1.66 4.94
C VAL A 185 10.49 -1.52 3.75
N GLU A 186 9.91 -1.39 2.57
CA GLU A 186 10.59 -1.03 1.34
C GLU A 186 9.80 0.10 0.65
N ALA A 187 10.43 1.27 0.49
CA ALA A 187 9.77 2.43 -0.08
C ALA A 187 10.66 3.09 -1.13
N ASN A 188 10.19 3.15 -2.38
CA ASN A 188 10.96 3.70 -3.49
C ASN A 188 10.18 4.78 -4.23
N SER A 189 10.86 5.87 -4.61
CA SER A 189 10.27 6.89 -5.49
C SER A 189 11.33 7.42 -6.45
N VAL A 190 10.93 7.82 -7.65
CA VAL A 190 11.88 8.53 -8.53
C VAL A 190 11.86 10.02 -8.21
N SER A 191 10.71 10.66 -8.15
CA SER A 191 10.61 12.12 -8.00
C SER A 191 9.70 12.58 -6.87
N GLY A 192 9.41 11.75 -5.90
CA GLY A 192 8.51 12.10 -4.82
C GLY A 192 9.12 11.96 -3.42
N PRO A 193 8.56 12.65 -2.43
CA PRO A 193 8.96 12.48 -1.05
C PRO A 193 8.55 11.11 -0.50
N ILE A 194 9.42 10.52 0.32
CA ILE A 194 9.14 9.31 1.08
C ILE A 194 9.01 9.70 2.55
N ARG A 195 7.87 9.34 3.16
CA ARG A 195 7.62 9.57 4.58
C ARG A 195 7.26 8.27 5.27
N LEU A 196 8.09 7.88 6.22
CA LEU A 196 7.93 6.69 7.05
C LEU A 196 7.76 7.15 8.50
N THR A 197 6.57 6.94 9.09
CA THR A 197 6.24 7.43 10.43
C THR A 197 5.69 6.31 11.31
N GLY A 198 6.17 6.20 12.55
CA GLY A 198 5.73 5.14 13.46
C GLY A 198 6.15 3.74 13.01
N ILE A 199 7.34 3.63 12.43
CA ILE A 199 7.84 2.36 11.90
C ILE A 199 8.48 1.53 13.01
N THR A 200 8.06 0.27 13.10
CA THR A 200 8.65 -0.76 13.98
C THR A 200 9.09 -1.92 13.11
N ALA A 201 10.33 -1.96 12.69
CA ALA A 201 10.85 -2.90 11.72
C ALA A 201 12.28 -3.31 12.03
N LYS A 202 12.69 -4.49 11.55
CA LYS A 202 14.09 -4.93 11.54
C LYS A 202 14.80 -4.55 10.23
N LEU A 203 14.06 -4.42 9.15
CA LEU A 203 14.58 -4.03 7.85
C LEU A 203 13.78 -2.85 7.32
N VAL A 204 14.46 -1.75 7.05
CA VAL A 204 13.89 -0.60 6.36
C VAL A 204 14.79 -0.23 5.18
N ARG A 205 14.22 -0.13 4.00
CA ARG A 205 14.87 0.40 2.81
C ARG A 205 14.03 1.52 2.23
N ALA A 206 14.65 2.68 2.04
CA ALA A 206 13.97 3.79 1.38
C ALA A 206 14.91 4.45 0.39
N GLY A 207 14.49 4.51 -0.88
CA GLY A 207 15.28 5.04 -1.98
C GLY A 207 14.54 6.08 -2.81
N THR A 208 15.20 7.20 -3.15
CA THR A 208 14.64 8.17 -4.09
C THR A 208 15.73 8.79 -4.97
N VAL A 209 15.37 9.16 -6.20
CA VAL A 209 16.30 9.94 -7.02
C VAL A 209 16.20 11.43 -6.68
N SER A 210 15.00 11.98 -6.65
CA SER A 210 14.79 13.41 -6.39
C SER A 210 13.68 13.63 -5.39
N GLY A 211 13.99 13.63 -4.14
CA GLY A 211 13.01 13.88 -3.10
C GLY A 211 13.58 13.72 -1.69
N PRO A 212 12.95 14.30 -0.70
CA PRO A 212 13.34 14.09 0.69
C PRO A 212 12.85 12.73 1.20
N ILE A 213 13.67 12.09 2.03
CA ILE A 213 13.30 10.93 2.83
C ILE A 213 13.15 11.38 4.28
N SER A 214 12.01 11.05 4.89
CA SER A 214 11.78 11.28 6.31
C SER A 214 11.42 9.96 6.98
N PHE A 215 12.18 9.59 7.99
CA PHE A 215 11.96 8.40 8.81
C PHE A 215 11.73 8.78 10.27
N SER A 216 10.76 8.13 10.89
CA SER A 216 10.48 8.22 12.31
C SER A 216 9.97 6.86 12.79
N GLY A 217 10.64 6.26 13.76
CA GLY A 217 10.26 4.94 14.24
C GLY A 217 11.20 4.42 15.33
N SER A 218 10.94 3.21 15.80
CA SER A 218 11.84 2.51 16.72
C SER A 218 13.06 1.96 15.98
N VAL A 219 14.16 1.82 16.69
CA VAL A 219 15.38 1.19 16.18
C VAL A 219 15.56 -0.15 16.88
N ASP A 220 15.34 -1.24 16.15
CA ASP A 220 15.62 -2.59 16.65
C ASP A 220 17.15 -2.77 16.80
N PRO A 221 17.66 -3.29 17.92
CA PRO A 221 19.11 -3.45 18.14
C PRO A 221 19.84 -4.33 17.11
N ALA A 222 19.11 -5.21 16.43
CA ALA A 222 19.62 -6.06 15.35
C ALA A 222 19.13 -5.59 13.96
N GLY A 223 18.55 -4.40 13.88
CA GLY A 223 17.95 -3.86 12.68
C GLY A 223 18.95 -3.33 11.66
N LYS A 224 18.50 -3.31 10.41
CA LYS A 224 19.22 -2.72 9.27
C LYS A 224 18.32 -1.69 8.59
N TYR A 225 18.85 -0.46 8.46
CA TYR A 225 18.12 0.69 7.93
C TYR A 225 18.95 1.33 6.83
N GLU A 226 18.44 1.34 5.60
CA GLU A 226 19.12 1.83 4.41
C GLU A 226 18.31 2.97 3.81
N PHE A 227 18.94 4.15 3.68
CA PHE A 227 18.33 5.34 3.12
C PHE A 227 19.21 5.91 2.02
N GLU A 228 18.68 5.99 0.81
CA GLU A 228 19.41 6.46 -0.36
C GLU A 228 18.67 7.58 -1.07
N SER A 229 19.35 8.70 -1.34
CA SER A 229 18.81 9.77 -2.16
C SER A 229 19.90 10.30 -3.10
N HIS A 230 19.59 10.45 -4.39
CA HIS A 230 20.53 11.12 -5.26
C HIS A 230 20.51 12.64 -5.03
N SER A 231 19.32 13.23 -4.94
CA SER A 231 19.17 14.67 -4.70
C SER A 231 18.05 14.94 -3.69
N GLY A 232 18.39 15.11 -2.45
CA GLY A 232 17.40 15.37 -1.42
C GLY A 232 17.93 15.21 -0.01
N THR A 233 17.17 15.71 0.94
CA THR A 233 17.51 15.62 2.36
C THR A 233 17.01 14.31 2.95
N ILE A 234 17.87 13.60 3.66
CA ILE A 234 17.52 12.44 4.47
C ILE A 234 17.39 12.89 5.93
N ARG A 235 16.18 12.80 6.48
CA ARG A 235 15.88 13.15 7.88
C ARG A 235 15.52 11.90 8.65
N LEU A 236 16.32 11.56 9.65
CA LEU A 236 16.13 10.42 10.52
C LEU A 236 15.79 10.90 11.94
N ALA A 237 14.52 10.74 12.35
CA ALA A 237 14.08 11.01 13.72
C ALA A 237 14.18 9.72 14.53
N LEU A 238 15.21 9.60 15.36
CA LEU A 238 15.51 8.40 16.14
C LEU A 238 15.10 8.60 17.61
N PRO A 239 14.68 7.53 18.31
CA PRO A 239 14.40 7.61 19.75
C PRO A 239 15.63 8.09 20.53
N PRO A 240 15.45 8.78 21.68
CA PRO A 240 16.56 9.30 22.48
C PRO A 240 17.53 8.22 22.99
N ASP A 241 17.04 7.00 23.17
CA ASP A 241 17.76 5.81 23.61
C ASP A 241 18.26 4.93 22.46
N ALA A 242 18.11 5.38 21.23
CA ALA A 242 18.58 4.64 20.06
C ALA A 242 20.07 4.33 20.16
N GLY A 243 20.42 3.08 19.83
CA GLY A 243 21.81 2.64 19.74
C GLY A 243 22.09 2.06 18.37
N ALA A 244 22.96 2.72 17.58
CA ALA A 244 23.25 2.31 16.22
C ALA A 244 24.66 2.68 15.78
N ARG A 245 25.19 1.89 14.83
CA ARG A 245 26.33 2.28 13.99
C ARG A 245 25.78 2.98 12.76
N LEU A 246 26.32 4.15 12.48
CA LEU A 246 25.94 4.98 11.35
C LEU A 246 27.04 4.91 10.30
N SER A 247 26.67 4.65 9.06
CA SER A 247 27.49 4.88 7.88
C SER A 247 26.83 5.98 7.07
N LEU A 248 27.46 7.15 7.05
CA LEU A 248 26.90 8.35 6.44
C LEU A 248 27.77 8.78 5.26
N GLU A 249 27.17 9.00 4.10
CA GLU A 249 27.89 9.39 2.91
C GLU A 249 27.16 10.50 2.17
N THR A 250 27.88 11.58 1.85
CA THR A 250 27.40 12.62 0.94
C THR A 250 28.53 13.14 0.08
N PHE A 251 28.27 13.31 -1.22
CA PHE A 251 29.25 13.91 -2.13
C PHE A 251 29.25 15.43 -2.01
N SER A 252 28.09 16.04 -2.01
CA SER A 252 27.92 17.50 -1.88
C SER A 252 26.81 17.83 -0.90
N GLY A 253 27.16 18.02 0.37
CA GLY A 253 26.16 18.27 1.41
C GLY A 253 26.76 18.36 2.80
N SER A 254 25.90 18.23 3.80
CA SER A 254 26.30 18.35 5.21
C SER A 254 25.65 17.25 6.07
N PHE A 255 26.34 16.93 7.18
CA PHE A 255 25.79 16.10 8.25
C PHE A 255 25.45 16.98 9.46
N GLN A 256 24.29 16.73 10.03
CA GLN A 256 23.88 17.33 11.30
C GLN A 256 23.28 16.26 12.20
N SER A 257 23.65 16.28 13.49
CA SER A 257 23.16 15.31 14.47
C SER A 257 22.88 15.99 15.80
N ASP A 258 21.70 15.72 16.36
CA ASP A 258 21.32 16.09 17.73
C ASP A 258 21.93 15.15 18.79
N PHE A 259 22.45 14.01 18.35
CA PHE A 259 23.08 13.03 19.23
C PHE A 259 24.58 13.31 19.34
N PRO A 260 25.21 13.06 20.49
CA PRO A 260 26.65 12.99 20.57
C PRO A 260 27.13 11.85 19.70
N VAL A 261 27.93 12.16 18.69
CA VAL A 261 28.44 11.24 17.69
C VAL A 261 29.93 11.03 17.95
N THR A 262 30.35 9.80 18.15
CA THR A 262 31.77 9.43 18.12
C THR A 262 32.13 9.07 16.67
N LEU A 263 33.00 9.87 16.08
CA LEU A 263 33.48 9.63 14.71
C LEU A 263 34.50 8.47 14.72
N GLU A 264 34.26 7.48 13.87
CA GLU A 264 35.18 6.38 13.63
C GLU A 264 35.72 6.58 12.19
N GLY A 265 36.91 7.18 12.03
CA GLY A 265 37.53 7.45 10.74
C GLY A 265 37.83 8.91 10.45
N ASP A 266 38.53 9.19 9.36
CA ASP A 266 38.99 10.51 8.96
C ASP A 266 37.92 11.15 8.05
N ILE A 267 37.23 12.16 8.59
CA ILE A 267 36.33 12.99 7.79
C ILE A 267 37.17 14.15 7.22
N GLY A 268 37.91 13.84 6.16
CA GLY A 268 38.73 14.85 5.50
C GLY A 268 37.90 15.94 4.80
N PRO A 269 38.41 17.20 4.72
CA PRO A 269 37.82 18.22 3.89
C PRO A 269 38.17 17.93 2.42
N GLY A 270 37.25 17.32 1.66
CA GLY A 270 37.42 17.01 0.22
C GLY A 270 36.09 16.80 -0.44
N SER A 271 36.10 16.60 -1.75
CA SER A 271 34.94 16.19 -2.54
C SER A 271 34.46 14.79 -2.10
N GLY A 272 33.37 14.76 -1.38
CA GLY A 272 32.82 13.54 -0.77
C GLY A 272 33.10 13.48 0.74
N ARG A 273 32.04 13.50 1.54
CA ARG A 273 32.14 13.33 2.99
C ARG A 273 31.56 11.97 3.33
N SER A 274 32.41 11.06 3.77
CA SER A 274 32.00 9.79 4.34
C SER A 274 32.41 9.75 5.82
N GLY A 275 31.58 9.21 6.66
CA GLY A 275 31.90 9.07 8.07
C GLY A 275 31.17 7.89 8.69
N GLU A 276 31.91 7.16 9.52
CA GLU A 276 31.34 6.20 10.44
C GLU A 276 31.14 6.85 11.80
N ALA A 277 30.01 6.59 12.39
CA ALA A 277 29.66 7.18 13.67
C ALA A 277 28.87 6.21 14.52
N ARG A 278 28.93 6.36 15.83
CA ARG A 278 28.15 5.58 16.77
C ARG A 278 27.25 6.45 17.61
N ILE A 279 25.99 6.05 17.73
CA ILE A 279 25.02 6.62 18.67
C ILE A 279 24.72 5.57 19.73
N GLY A 280 24.81 5.92 21.01
CA GLY A 280 24.46 5.03 22.11
C GLY A 280 25.25 3.70 22.13
N ARG A 281 24.65 2.64 22.67
CA ARG A 281 25.28 1.33 22.87
C ARG A 281 24.65 0.22 22.01
N GLY A 282 24.03 0.53 20.89
CA GLY A 282 23.35 -0.45 20.05
C GLY A 282 24.21 -1.05 18.95
N ASN A 283 23.70 -2.12 18.34
CA ASN A 283 24.30 -2.82 17.19
C ASN A 283 23.48 -2.65 15.90
N ALA A 284 22.39 -1.88 15.94
CA ALA A 284 21.67 -1.54 14.73
C ALA A 284 22.60 -0.90 13.70
N ARG A 285 22.34 -1.15 12.43
CA ARG A 285 23.10 -0.56 11.33
C ARG A 285 22.21 0.41 10.57
N ILE A 286 22.63 1.66 10.49
CA ILE A 286 21.93 2.70 9.73
C ILE A 286 22.90 3.22 8.67
N GLU A 287 22.54 3.03 7.42
CA GLU A 287 23.27 3.51 6.25
C GLU A 287 22.45 4.63 5.61
N ALA A 288 23.02 5.81 5.45
CA ALA A 288 22.36 6.93 4.80
C ALA A 288 23.30 7.57 3.78
N GLN A 289 22.88 7.56 2.52
CA GLN A 289 23.70 8.03 1.41
C GLN A 289 22.94 9.06 0.59
N THR A 290 23.60 10.17 0.27
CA THR A 290 23.06 11.15 -0.68
C THR A 290 24.16 11.72 -1.56
N PHE A 291 23.91 11.88 -2.87
CA PHE A 291 24.89 12.52 -3.73
C PHE A 291 24.90 14.06 -3.52
N SER A 292 23.72 14.68 -3.54
CA SER A 292 23.57 16.12 -3.33
C SER A 292 22.44 16.38 -2.33
N GLY A 293 22.80 16.62 -1.09
CA GLY A 293 21.81 16.87 -0.03
C GLY A 293 22.39 16.71 1.36
N SER A 294 21.56 17.00 2.35
CA SER A 294 21.97 16.93 3.76
C SER A 294 21.38 15.69 4.44
N ILE A 295 22.13 15.13 5.37
CA ILE A 295 21.68 14.07 6.26
C ILE A 295 21.50 14.66 7.65
N LEU A 296 20.26 14.60 8.17
CA LEU A 296 19.85 15.15 9.45
C LEU A 296 19.43 14.01 10.37
N ILE A 297 20.13 13.86 11.49
CA ILE A 297 19.78 12.89 12.52
C ILE A 297 19.27 13.67 13.73
N ILE A 298 17.99 13.61 13.97
CA ILE A 298 17.32 14.37 15.02
C ILE A 298 16.78 13.46 16.12
N ARG A 299 16.63 14.01 17.32
CA ARG A 299 15.93 13.30 18.40
C ARG A 299 14.44 13.30 18.12
N GLY A 300 13.89 12.11 17.90
CA GLY A 300 12.45 11.92 17.82
C GLY A 300 11.79 12.12 19.17
N GLN A 301 10.62 12.76 19.19
CA GLN A 301 9.80 12.78 20.40
C GLN A 301 9.14 11.40 20.55
N ASN A 302 9.31 10.74 21.69
CA ASN A 302 8.47 9.60 22.04
C ASN A 302 7.03 10.12 22.14
N ARG A 303 6.19 9.81 21.16
CA ARG A 303 4.75 9.90 21.35
C ARG A 303 4.34 8.63 22.09
N GLU A 304 4.05 8.79 23.39
CA GLU A 304 3.32 7.81 24.19
C GLU A 304 1.93 7.55 23.60
#